data_6900a0e90ba202a7afd432fcc23b4f7d
#
_entry.id   6900a0e90ba202a7afd432fcc23b4f7d
#
_cell.length_a   1.000
_cell.length_b   1.000
_cell.length_c   1.000
_cell.angle_alpha   90.00
_cell.angle_beta   90.00
_cell.angle_gamma   90.00
#
_symmetry.space_group_name_H-M   'P 1'
#
loop_
_entity.id
_entity.type
_entity.pdbx_description
1 polymer ?
#
loop_
_entity_poly.entity_id
_entity_poly.type
_entity_poly.pdbx_seq_one_letter_code
_entity_poly.pdbx_strand_id
1 'polypeptide(L)'
;MKKRIRKLAWQIKLLGGVDIVVTHAPPRGVGDAEDLPHQGYESFLELIDRYHPQYLLHGHVHLRYGMDIQREHTYHGTKVINVCQRHVVEIPDPKPLDLPLWKQFLLRKVEKIC
;
A
#
# COMPACT_ATOMS: atom_id res chain seq x y z
N MET A 1 7.29 -9.28 -8.90
CA MET A 1 6.86 -8.51 -7.72
C MET A 1 7.70 -8.80 -6.47
N LYS A 2 7.93 -10.09 -6.11
CA LYS A 2 8.69 -10.47 -4.88
C LYS A 2 10.05 -9.77 -4.73
N LYS A 3 10.83 -9.63 -5.80
CA LYS A 3 12.13 -8.94 -5.75
C LYS A 3 12.01 -7.45 -5.38
N ARG A 4 10.98 -6.77 -5.93
CA ARG A 4 10.71 -5.36 -5.62
C ARG A 4 10.29 -5.18 -4.17
N ILE A 5 9.45 -6.09 -3.68
CA ILE A 5 9.01 -6.09 -2.27
C ILE A 5 10.19 -6.31 -1.33
N ARG A 6 11.13 -7.21 -1.64
CA ARG A 6 12.32 -7.42 -0.82
C ARG A 6 13.19 -6.16 -0.71
N LYS A 7 13.38 -5.45 -1.82
CA LYS A 7 14.13 -4.19 -1.83
C LYS A 7 13.45 -3.13 -0.98
N LEU A 8 12.13 -3.00 -1.14
CA LEU A 8 11.33 -2.10 -0.33
C LEU A 8 11.35 -2.48 1.15
N ALA A 9 11.21 -3.78 1.46
CA ALA A 9 11.24 -4.30 2.82
C ALA A 9 12.54 -3.93 3.55
N TRP A 10 13.66 -4.01 2.85
CA TRP A 10 14.95 -3.59 3.40
C TRP A 10 14.97 -2.09 3.74
N GLN A 11 14.44 -1.25 2.85
CA GLN A 11 14.31 0.19 3.11
C GLN A 11 13.38 0.47 4.30
N ILE A 12 12.24 -0.18 4.36
CA ILE A 12 11.29 -0.06 5.49
C ILE A 12 11.96 -0.44 6.80
N LYS A 13 12.73 -1.53 6.81
CA LYS A 13 13.46 -1.98 7.99
C LYS A 13 14.48 -0.95 8.47
N LEU A 14 15.21 -0.32 7.55
CA LEU A 14 16.15 0.76 7.88
C LEU A 14 15.48 1.98 8.49
N LEU A 15 14.24 2.26 8.09
CA LEU A 15 13.48 3.44 8.51
C LEU A 15 12.65 3.20 9.76
N GLY A 16 12.61 1.96 10.24
CA GLY A 16 11.84 1.60 11.43
C GLY A 16 10.34 1.40 11.20
N GLY A 17 9.89 1.38 9.95
CA GLY A 17 8.50 1.12 9.61
C GLY A 17 8.01 1.89 8.39
N VAL A 18 6.71 1.76 8.11
CA VAL A 18 6.03 2.47 7.02
C VAL A 18 4.58 2.74 7.44
N ASP A 19 4.09 3.92 7.19
CA ASP A 19 2.71 4.31 7.52
C ASP A 19 1.76 4.12 6.33
N ILE A 20 2.21 4.49 5.13
CA ILE A 20 1.41 4.47 3.92
C ILE A 20 2.18 3.73 2.82
N VAL A 21 1.52 2.73 2.25
CA VAL A 21 2.01 2.01 1.07
C VAL A 21 1.14 2.36 -0.12
N VAL A 22 1.75 2.72 -1.23
CA VAL A 22 1.04 3.01 -2.49
C VAL A 22 1.46 1.98 -3.54
N THR A 23 0.49 1.26 -4.07
CA THR A 23 0.72 0.24 -5.08
C THR A 23 -0.19 0.46 -6.28
N HIS A 24 0.18 -0.07 -7.46
CA HIS A 24 -0.71 -0.06 -8.61
C HIS A 24 -1.85 -1.06 -8.41
N ALA A 25 -1.52 -2.30 -8.09
CA ALA A 25 -2.48 -3.39 -7.91
C ALA A 25 -2.80 -3.62 -6.42
N PRO A 26 -3.99 -4.19 -6.11
CA PRO A 26 -4.37 -4.51 -4.75
C PRO A 26 -3.64 -5.74 -4.19
N PRO A 27 -3.74 -5.98 -2.87
CA PRO A 27 -3.39 -7.27 -2.29
C PRO A 27 -4.35 -8.37 -2.78
N ARG A 28 -3.88 -9.60 -2.85
CA ARG A 28 -4.70 -10.75 -3.24
C ARG A 28 -5.83 -10.99 -2.24
N GLY A 29 -7.06 -11.06 -2.73
CA GLY A 29 -8.27 -11.28 -1.92
C GLY A 29 -8.78 -10.08 -1.15
N VAL A 30 -8.11 -8.92 -1.28
CA VAL A 30 -8.51 -7.69 -0.58
C VAL A 30 -8.67 -6.55 -1.59
N GLY A 31 -9.89 -6.37 -2.07
CA GLY A 31 -10.20 -5.35 -3.07
C GLY A 31 -9.78 -5.70 -4.49
N ASP A 32 -9.37 -6.94 -4.76
CA ASP A 32 -9.08 -7.45 -6.09
C ASP A 32 -10.32 -8.09 -6.76
N ALA A 33 -10.16 -8.54 -7.99
CA ALA A 33 -11.20 -9.26 -8.72
C ALA A 33 -10.76 -10.70 -9.04
N GLU A 34 -11.72 -11.56 -9.35
CA GLU A 34 -11.48 -12.99 -9.61
C GLU A 34 -10.79 -13.23 -10.96
N ASP A 35 -10.99 -12.35 -11.94
CA ASP A 35 -10.37 -12.49 -13.25
C ASP A 35 -8.86 -12.25 -13.19
N LEU A 36 -8.09 -13.03 -13.94
CA LEU A 36 -6.63 -13.02 -13.92
C LEU A 36 -5.99 -11.62 -14.01
N PRO A 37 -6.42 -10.72 -14.91
CA PRO A 37 -5.80 -9.40 -15.01
C PRO A 37 -5.96 -8.53 -13.78
N HIS A 38 -6.98 -8.76 -12.96
CA HIS A 38 -7.32 -7.94 -11.80
C HIS A 38 -7.06 -8.63 -10.47
N GLN A 39 -6.48 -9.82 -10.49
CA GLN A 39 -6.04 -10.48 -9.26
C GLN A 39 -4.90 -9.69 -8.60
N GLY A 40 -4.97 -9.55 -7.28
CA GLY A 40 -3.94 -8.90 -6.51
C GLY A 40 -2.72 -9.78 -6.24
N TYR A 41 -1.77 -9.23 -5.51
CA TYR A 41 -0.51 -9.91 -5.18
C TYR A 41 -0.47 -10.34 -3.72
N GLU A 42 -0.17 -11.62 -3.49
CA GLU A 42 0.04 -12.16 -2.15
C GLU A 42 1.21 -11.49 -1.42
N SER A 43 2.23 -11.07 -2.16
CA SER A 43 3.37 -10.37 -1.58
C SER A 43 3.00 -9.05 -0.88
N PHE A 44 1.89 -8.42 -1.25
CA PHE A 44 1.37 -7.26 -0.54
C PHE A 44 0.73 -7.64 0.79
N LEU A 45 0.10 -8.80 0.89
CA LEU A 45 -0.39 -9.34 2.16
C LEU A 45 0.76 -9.61 3.13
N GLU A 46 1.83 -10.22 2.63
CA GLU A 46 3.04 -10.47 3.41
C GLU A 46 3.67 -9.16 3.92
N LEU A 47 3.67 -8.12 3.10
CA LEU A 47 4.17 -6.80 3.48
C LEU A 47 3.32 -6.18 4.59
N ILE A 48 2.00 -6.26 4.48
CA ILE A 48 1.07 -5.77 5.51
C ILE A 48 1.28 -6.54 6.82
N ASP A 49 1.35 -7.86 6.75
CA ASP A 49 1.52 -8.71 7.93
C ASP A 49 2.85 -8.46 8.65
N ARG A 50 3.88 -8.11 7.92
CA ARG A 50 5.21 -7.87 8.50
C ARG A 50 5.37 -6.47 9.08
N TYR A 51 4.85 -5.44 8.40
CA TYR A 51 5.14 -4.04 8.74
C TYR A 51 3.95 -3.25 9.27
N HIS A 52 2.72 -3.78 9.17
CA HIS A 52 1.49 -3.16 9.66
C HIS A 52 1.35 -1.68 9.30
N PRO A 53 1.39 -1.29 8.00
CA PRO A 53 1.13 0.08 7.62
C PRO A 53 -0.30 0.48 8.00
N GLN A 54 -0.54 1.76 8.23
CA GLN A 54 -1.90 2.24 8.49
C GLN A 54 -2.78 2.16 7.25
N TYR A 55 -2.19 2.46 6.08
CA TYR A 55 -2.90 2.50 4.80
C TYR A 55 -2.12 1.77 3.70
N LEU A 56 -2.85 1.05 2.86
CA LEU A 56 -2.40 0.63 1.54
C LEU A 56 -3.37 1.20 0.51
N LEU A 57 -2.86 2.09 -0.35
CA LEU A 57 -3.64 2.73 -1.40
C LEU A 57 -3.30 2.09 -2.73
N HIS A 58 -4.31 1.68 -3.48
CA HIS A 58 -4.10 1.02 -4.78
C HIS A 58 -5.10 1.52 -5.83
N GLY A 59 -4.83 1.22 -7.08
CA GLY A 59 -5.73 1.47 -8.20
C GLY A 59 -6.00 0.18 -8.97
N HIS A 60 -5.83 0.21 -10.28
CA HIS A 60 -5.93 -0.87 -11.24
C HIS A 60 -7.34 -1.47 -11.39
N VAL A 61 -8.00 -1.84 -10.30
CA VAL A 61 -9.39 -2.33 -10.34
C VAL A 61 -10.31 -1.14 -10.49
N HIS A 62 -10.87 -0.97 -11.70
CA HIS A 62 -11.76 0.14 -12.00
C HIS A 62 -13.12 -0.06 -11.35
N LEU A 63 -13.61 0.97 -10.69
CA LEU A 63 -14.96 1.00 -10.13
C LEU A 63 -15.94 1.23 -11.29
N ARG A 64 -16.66 0.20 -11.68
CA ARG A 64 -17.65 0.30 -12.76
C ARG A 64 -18.91 0.99 -12.27
N TYR A 65 -19.50 1.80 -13.15
CA TYR A 65 -20.76 2.49 -12.89
C TYR A 65 -21.88 1.47 -12.61
N GLY A 66 -22.61 1.66 -11.51
CA GLY A 66 -23.75 0.80 -11.13
C GLY A 66 -23.39 -0.52 -10.46
N MET A 67 -22.13 -0.82 -10.24
CA MET A 67 -21.71 -1.95 -9.42
C MET A 67 -21.42 -1.48 -8.00
N ASP A 68 -21.99 -2.17 -7.02
CA ASP A 68 -21.79 -1.90 -5.60
C ASP A 68 -20.44 -2.50 -5.17
N ILE A 69 -19.36 -1.85 -5.63
CA ILE A 69 -18.00 -2.26 -5.30
C ILE A 69 -17.52 -1.48 -4.09
N GLN A 70 -17.23 -2.20 -3.03
CA GLN A 70 -16.67 -1.62 -1.81
C GLN A 70 -15.26 -1.09 -2.07
N ARG A 71 -15.07 0.20 -1.84
CA ARG A 71 -13.80 0.89 -2.05
C ARG A 71 -12.79 0.62 -0.94
N GLU A 72 -13.25 0.53 0.31
CA GLU A 72 -12.42 0.34 1.48
C GLU A 72 -12.56 -1.05 2.07
N HIS A 73 -11.44 -1.64 2.43
CA HIS A 73 -11.34 -2.90 3.16
C HIS A 73 -10.38 -2.73 4.32
N THR A 74 -10.51 -3.57 5.33
CA THR A 74 -9.55 -3.65 6.43
C THR A 74 -8.94 -5.03 6.45
N TYR A 75 -7.62 -5.10 6.42
CA TYR A 75 -6.86 -6.35 6.50
C TYR A 75 -5.81 -6.22 7.59
N HIS A 76 -5.94 -7.02 8.65
CA HIS A 76 -5.05 -7.04 9.81
C HIS A 76 -4.70 -5.64 10.35
N GLY A 77 -5.70 -4.77 10.45
CA GLY A 77 -5.56 -3.40 10.94
C GLY A 77 -5.14 -2.37 9.91
N THR A 78 -4.74 -2.77 8.71
CA THR A 78 -4.42 -1.87 7.61
C THR A 78 -5.67 -1.56 6.80
N LYS A 79 -5.94 -0.29 6.56
CA LYS A 79 -7.00 0.13 5.62
C LYS A 79 -6.48 0.02 4.20
N VAL A 80 -7.11 -0.84 3.42
CA VAL A 80 -6.82 -1.03 2.00
C VAL A 80 -7.87 -0.29 1.19
N ILE A 81 -7.47 0.75 0.47
CA ILE A 81 -8.38 1.67 -0.20
C ILE A 81 -8.08 1.73 -1.69
N ASN A 82 -9.11 1.48 -2.50
CA ASN A 82 -9.04 1.70 -3.93
C ASN A 82 -9.21 3.19 -4.22
N VAL A 83 -8.14 3.83 -4.66
CA VAL A 83 -8.12 5.26 -5.01
C VAL A 83 -8.25 5.51 -6.52
N CYS A 84 -8.78 4.54 -7.25
CA CYS A 84 -9.02 4.65 -8.68
C CYS A 84 -9.85 5.91 -8.99
N GLN A 85 -9.46 6.64 -10.04
CA GLN A 85 -9.98 7.95 -10.40
C GLN A 85 -9.60 9.01 -9.36
N ARG A 86 -10.54 9.66 -8.73
CA ARG A 86 -10.30 10.68 -7.72
C ARG A 86 -10.93 10.26 -6.39
N HIS A 87 -10.11 10.17 -5.36
CA HIS A 87 -10.55 9.85 -4.02
C HIS A 87 -9.72 10.64 -3.00
N VAL A 88 -10.36 11.24 -2.04
CA VAL A 88 -9.71 11.99 -0.95
C VAL A 88 -9.66 11.10 0.28
N VAL A 89 -8.46 10.90 0.80
CA VAL A 89 -8.22 10.12 2.02
C VAL A 89 -7.65 11.07 3.06
N GLU A 90 -8.34 11.22 4.19
CA GLU A 90 -7.81 11.96 5.33
C GLU A 90 -6.89 11.05 6.14
N ILE A 91 -5.64 11.46 6.26
CA ILE A 91 -4.62 10.73 7.00
C ILE A 91 -4.26 11.52 8.25
N PRO A 92 -4.28 10.89 9.44
CA PRO A 92 -3.85 11.57 10.66
C PRO A 92 -2.42 12.06 10.55
N ASP A 93 -2.09 13.13 11.26
CA ASP A 93 -0.74 13.69 11.27
C ASP A 93 0.29 12.60 11.57
N PRO A 94 1.35 12.50 10.78
CA PRO A 94 2.39 11.51 11.01
C PRO A 94 3.11 11.82 12.33
N LYS A 95 3.50 10.77 13.05
CA LYS A 95 4.39 10.94 14.20
C LYS A 95 5.71 11.55 13.73
N PRO A 96 6.30 12.50 14.49
CA PRO A 96 7.59 13.06 14.15
C PRO A 96 8.61 11.95 13.93
N LEU A 97 9.29 11.98 12.79
CA LEU A 97 10.40 11.06 12.51
C LEU A 97 11.62 11.55 13.28
N ASP A 98 11.93 10.88 14.38
CA ASP A 98 13.19 11.07 15.11
C ASP A 98 14.30 10.27 14.41
N LEU A 99 14.63 10.70 13.19
CA LEU A 99 15.64 10.07 12.36
C LEU A 99 16.79 11.03 12.07
N PRO A 100 18.04 10.56 12.06
CA PRO A 100 19.17 11.37 11.60
C PRO A 100 18.96 11.85 10.16
N LEU A 101 19.50 13.04 9.83
CA LEU A 101 19.29 13.70 8.53
C LEU A 101 19.62 12.81 7.32
N TRP A 102 20.65 11.97 7.41
CA TRP A 102 21.02 11.06 6.33
C TRP A 102 19.99 9.98 6.07
N LYS A 103 19.28 9.49 7.12
CA LYS A 103 18.15 8.58 6.96
C LYS A 103 16.93 9.26 6.34
N GLN A 104 16.66 10.51 6.72
CA GLN A 104 15.61 11.31 6.10
C GLN A 104 15.88 11.55 4.60
N PHE A 105 17.13 11.69 4.21
CA PHE A 105 17.52 11.85 2.81
C PHE A 105 17.25 10.58 1.99
N LEU A 106 17.46 9.40 2.56
CA LEU A 106 17.13 8.11 1.92
C LEU A 106 15.61 7.94 1.72
N LEU A 107 14.77 8.52 2.58
CA LEU A 107 13.31 8.50 2.46
C LEU A 107 12.78 9.22 1.22
N ARG A 108 13.49 10.24 0.73
CA ARG A 108 13.08 11.00 -0.45
C ARG A 108 13.20 10.19 -1.75
N LYS A 109 13.84 9.05 -1.71
CA LYS A 109 13.96 8.10 -2.83
C LYS A 109 12.94 6.97 -2.73
N VAL A 110 11.71 7.26 -2.32
CA VAL A 110 10.64 6.26 -2.32
C VAL A 110 10.38 5.82 -3.76
N GLU A 111 10.74 4.59 -4.08
CA GLU A 111 10.42 3.99 -5.37
C GLU A 111 8.92 3.76 -5.45
N LYS A 112 8.31 4.29 -6.49
CA LYS A 112 6.94 3.93 -6.83
C LYS A 112 6.91 2.45 -7.20
N ILE A 113 6.17 1.66 -6.46
CA ILE A 113 5.86 0.29 -6.83
C ILE A 113 4.69 0.34 -7.80
N CYS A 114 5.00 0.41 -9.04
CA CYS A 114 4.01 0.26 -10.12
C CYS A 114 4.08 -1.15 -10.67
#